data_a548e895b4561334cfe29d79c203fb78
#
_entry.id   a548e895b4561334cfe29d79c203fb78
#
_cell.length_a   1.000
_cell.length_b   1.000
_cell.length_c   1.000
_cell.angle_alpha   90.00
_cell.angle_beta   90.00
_cell.angle_gamma   90.00
#
_symmetry.space_group_name_H-M   'P 1'
#
loop_
_entity.id
_entity.type
_entity.pdbx_description
1 polymer ?
#
loop_
_entity_poly.entity_id
_entity_poly.type
_entity_poly.pdbx_seq_one_letter_code
_entity_poly.pdbx_strand_id
1 'polypeptide(L)'
;YITMHMKNGRANTLSQMEELIVQCYNHPSIAVWGLSNEITAASPVNDSLIENHRALNDLCHKLDPTRPTTMANVFMLDIDSPLLEIPDVNSYNLYFGWYLGELDQNDDFFDTYHAKYPDRCIGFSEYGADANPAYQSAHPEKGDYTESYQCVYLSLIHI
;
A
#
# COMPACT_ATOMS: atom_id res chain seq x y z
N TYR A 1 8.84 -0.09 -10.34
CA TYR A 1 9.41 -1.43 -10.10
C TYR A 1 10.90 -1.33 -9.97
N ILE A 2 11.36 -1.29 -8.74
CA ILE A 2 12.79 -1.30 -8.52
C ILE A 2 13.23 -2.74 -8.55
N THR A 3 13.88 -3.07 -9.61
CA THR A 3 14.53 -4.34 -9.74
C THR A 3 15.74 -4.33 -8.83
N MET A 4 15.58 -4.81 -7.61
CA MET A 4 16.66 -5.05 -6.65
C MET A 4 17.80 -5.90 -7.23
N HIS A 5 17.54 -6.56 -8.37
CA HIS A 5 18.48 -7.35 -9.14
C HIS A 5 19.38 -6.53 -10.08
N MET A 6 19.12 -5.23 -10.24
CA MET A 6 20.01 -4.38 -11.03
C MET A 6 21.29 -4.08 -10.26
N LYS A 7 22.42 -4.03 -10.97
CA LYS A 7 23.77 -3.87 -10.42
C LYS A 7 23.95 -2.75 -9.39
N ASN A 8 23.09 -1.73 -9.39
CA ASN A 8 23.11 -0.60 -8.45
C ASN A 8 21.73 -0.34 -7.82
N GLY A 9 20.82 -1.31 -7.86
CA GLY A 9 19.43 -1.12 -7.45
C GLY A 9 19.28 -0.57 -6.05
N ARG A 10 19.98 -1.15 -5.07
CA ARG A 10 19.93 -0.71 -3.67
C ARG A 10 20.48 0.71 -3.49
N ALA A 11 21.65 0.99 -4.05
CA ALA A 11 22.23 2.34 -3.93
C ALA A 11 21.35 3.39 -4.60
N ASN A 12 20.77 3.09 -5.75
CA ASN A 12 19.86 3.98 -6.44
C ASN A 12 18.56 4.20 -5.66
N THR A 13 18.00 3.16 -5.06
CA THR A 13 16.77 3.27 -4.23
C THR A 13 17.00 4.18 -3.03
N LEU A 14 18.11 4.02 -2.32
CA LEU A 14 18.48 4.87 -1.19
C LEU A 14 18.69 6.33 -1.62
N SER A 15 19.40 6.54 -2.74
CA SER A 15 19.61 7.89 -3.28
C SER A 15 18.30 8.59 -3.66
N GLN A 16 17.38 7.87 -4.31
CA GLN A 16 16.06 8.42 -4.66
C GLN A 16 15.23 8.76 -3.43
N MET A 17 15.27 7.93 -2.39
CA MET A 17 14.57 8.21 -1.13
C MET A 17 15.16 9.45 -0.44
N GLU A 18 16.48 9.58 -0.40
CA GLU A 18 17.15 10.76 0.14
C GLU A 18 16.74 12.03 -0.62
N GLU A 19 16.80 11.99 -1.95
CA GLU A 19 16.37 13.11 -2.80
C GLU A 19 14.90 13.47 -2.57
N LEU A 20 14.01 12.50 -2.50
CA LEU A 20 12.58 12.71 -2.23
C LEU A 20 12.36 13.43 -0.90
N ILE A 21 12.98 12.95 0.17
CA ILE A 21 12.83 13.55 1.50
C ILE A 21 13.41 14.95 1.53
N VAL A 22 14.61 15.16 1.03
CA VAL A 22 15.29 16.49 1.04
C VAL A 22 14.50 17.51 0.25
N GLN A 23 14.00 17.15 -0.94
CA GLN A 23 13.22 18.06 -1.79
C GLN A 23 11.85 18.37 -1.21
N CYS A 24 11.21 17.39 -0.58
CA CYS A 24 9.82 17.50 -0.14
C CYS A 24 9.65 17.73 1.36
N TYR A 25 10.74 17.88 2.11
CA TYR A 25 10.73 17.98 3.58
C TYR A 25 9.79 19.07 4.10
N ASN A 26 9.78 20.23 3.46
CA ASN A 26 9.00 21.40 3.87
C ASN A 26 7.55 21.43 3.35
N HIS A 27 7.08 20.32 2.74
CA HIS A 27 5.70 20.22 2.30
C HIS A 27 4.79 19.70 3.45
N PRO A 28 3.95 20.56 4.05
CA PRO A 28 3.14 20.18 5.22
C PRO A 28 2.04 19.16 4.91
N SER A 29 1.67 18.99 3.64
CA SER A 29 0.68 18.01 3.20
C SER A 29 1.22 16.58 3.14
N ILE A 30 2.53 16.38 3.22
CA ILE A 30 3.12 15.04 3.30
C ILE A 30 2.97 14.55 4.73
N ALA A 31 2.19 13.47 4.91
CA ALA A 31 1.93 12.88 6.21
C ALA A 31 2.86 11.69 6.52
N VAL A 32 3.25 10.92 5.50
CA VAL A 32 4.05 9.69 5.62
C VAL A 32 5.04 9.56 4.47
N TRP A 33 6.12 8.81 4.68
CA TRP A 33 7.07 8.43 3.62
C TRP A 33 6.80 7.00 3.16
N GLY A 34 6.53 6.81 1.87
CA GLY A 34 6.29 5.49 1.27
C GLY A 34 7.59 4.78 0.89
N LEU A 35 7.83 3.59 1.43
CA LEU A 35 9.06 2.81 1.17
C LEU A 35 8.99 2.06 -0.16
N SER A 36 7.84 1.51 -0.51
CA SER A 36 7.62 0.76 -1.76
C SER A 36 6.15 0.57 -2.09
N ASN A 37 5.87 0.17 -3.34
CA ASN A 37 4.56 -0.23 -3.82
C ASN A 37 4.62 -1.61 -4.46
N GLU A 38 3.81 -2.56 -3.97
CA GLU A 38 3.58 -3.91 -4.52
C GLU A 38 4.85 -4.69 -4.89
N ILE A 39 5.93 -4.48 -4.18
CA ILE A 39 7.23 -5.05 -4.52
C ILE A 39 7.20 -6.59 -4.54
N THR A 40 6.36 -7.20 -3.71
CA THR A 40 6.22 -8.66 -3.62
C THR A 40 5.35 -9.26 -4.72
N ALA A 41 4.67 -8.46 -5.53
CA ALA A 41 4.03 -8.94 -6.75
C ALA A 41 5.07 -9.39 -7.81
N ALA A 42 6.26 -8.77 -7.78
CA ALA A 42 7.33 -9.04 -8.75
C ALA A 42 8.51 -9.84 -8.19
N SER A 43 8.62 -9.96 -6.87
CA SER A 43 9.75 -10.61 -6.21
C SER A 43 9.32 -11.30 -4.93
N PRO A 44 9.81 -12.51 -4.64
CA PRO A 44 9.53 -13.16 -3.37
C PRO A 44 10.17 -12.40 -2.21
N VAL A 45 9.59 -12.54 -1.03
CA VAL A 45 10.21 -12.06 0.21
C VAL A 45 11.50 -12.85 0.45
N ASN A 46 12.61 -12.14 0.61
CA ASN A 46 13.93 -12.71 0.91
C ASN A 46 14.75 -11.71 1.73
N ASP A 47 15.89 -12.18 2.24
CA ASP A 47 16.75 -11.37 3.13
C ASP A 47 17.20 -10.06 2.48
N SER A 48 17.55 -10.10 1.19
CA SER A 48 17.98 -8.89 0.46
C SER A 48 16.88 -7.84 0.37
N LEU A 49 15.62 -8.27 0.17
CA LEU A 49 14.46 -7.37 0.16
C LEU A 49 14.21 -6.76 1.54
N ILE A 50 14.26 -7.60 2.58
CA ILE A 50 14.09 -7.17 3.97
C ILE A 50 15.17 -6.16 4.37
N GLU A 51 16.45 -6.47 4.11
CA GLU A 51 17.56 -5.57 4.40
C GLU A 51 17.43 -4.22 3.66
N ASN A 52 16.99 -4.23 2.41
CA ASN A 52 16.80 -3.00 1.66
C ASN A 52 15.69 -2.13 2.26
N HIS A 53 14.56 -2.74 2.65
CA HIS A 53 13.47 -2.01 3.27
C HIS A 53 13.82 -1.48 4.65
N ARG A 54 14.59 -2.23 5.45
CA ARG A 54 15.15 -1.73 6.72
C ARG A 54 16.06 -0.53 6.49
N ALA A 55 16.95 -0.61 5.49
CA ALA A 55 17.84 0.50 5.17
C ALA A 55 17.08 1.75 4.69
N LEU A 56 15.99 1.58 3.92
CA LEU A 56 15.11 2.69 3.52
C LEU A 56 14.38 3.29 4.72
N ASN A 57 13.84 2.46 5.59
CA ASN A 57 13.16 2.87 6.81
C ASN A 57 14.09 3.67 7.73
N ASP A 58 15.28 3.15 7.97
CA ASP A 58 16.31 3.81 8.78
C ASP A 58 16.72 5.15 8.18
N LEU A 59 16.84 5.22 6.85
CA LEU A 59 17.17 6.46 6.14
C LEU A 59 16.05 7.49 6.30
N CYS A 60 14.78 7.10 6.17
CA CYS A 60 13.64 7.99 6.39
C CYS A 60 13.67 8.58 7.79
N HIS A 61 13.78 7.77 8.83
CA HIS A 61 13.82 8.23 10.21
C HIS A 61 15.05 9.06 10.54
N LYS A 62 16.18 8.79 9.90
CA LYS A 62 17.41 9.59 10.03
C LYS A 62 17.23 10.99 9.45
N LEU A 63 16.58 11.11 8.29
CA LEU A 63 16.42 12.38 7.59
C LEU A 63 15.20 13.16 8.09
N ASP A 64 14.13 12.45 8.47
CA ASP A 64 12.90 13.03 9.00
C ASP A 64 12.34 12.19 10.16
N PRO A 65 12.73 12.49 11.39
CA PRO A 65 12.22 11.77 12.57
C PRO A 65 10.79 12.16 12.96
N THR A 66 10.15 13.05 12.21
CA THR A 66 8.81 13.59 12.55
C THR A 66 7.67 12.90 11.81
N ARG A 67 7.94 12.27 10.68
CA ARG A 67 6.93 11.59 9.86
C ARG A 67 7.12 10.08 9.89
N PRO A 68 6.04 9.32 10.03
CA PRO A 68 6.09 7.86 9.96
C PRO A 68 6.35 7.36 8.53
N THR A 69 6.75 6.09 8.45
CA THR A 69 6.92 5.36 7.20
C THR A 69 5.75 4.44 6.91
N THR A 70 5.52 4.13 5.64
CA THR A 70 4.52 3.16 5.20
C THR A 70 5.00 2.33 4.03
N MET A 71 4.33 1.21 3.77
CA MET A 71 4.49 0.38 2.57
C MET A 71 3.12 0.06 2.00
N ALA A 72 2.96 0.21 0.68
CA ALA A 72 1.78 -0.26 -0.04
C ALA A 72 1.99 -1.73 -0.43
N ASN A 73 1.38 -2.65 0.30
CA ASN A 73 1.54 -4.08 0.09
C ASN A 73 0.49 -4.62 -0.88
N VAL A 74 0.90 -5.52 -1.77
CA VAL A 74 -0.06 -6.25 -2.61
C VAL A 74 -0.93 -7.16 -1.74
N PHE A 75 -2.19 -7.33 -2.13
CA PHE A 75 -3.18 -8.11 -1.37
C PHE A 75 -2.74 -9.56 -1.05
N MET A 76 -1.86 -10.13 -1.87
CA MET A 76 -1.34 -11.50 -1.71
C MET A 76 -0.24 -11.62 -0.64
N LEU A 77 0.28 -10.51 -0.12
CA LEU A 77 1.30 -10.58 0.93
C LEU A 77 0.67 -11.09 2.21
N ASP A 78 1.21 -12.20 2.72
CA ASP A 78 0.76 -12.79 3.98
C ASP A 78 0.89 -11.77 5.12
N ILE A 79 -0.16 -11.69 5.96
CA ILE A 79 -0.19 -10.82 7.14
C ILE A 79 0.87 -11.17 8.19
N ASP A 80 1.51 -12.35 8.07
CA ASP A 80 2.64 -12.79 8.89
C ASP A 80 4.00 -12.47 8.28
N SER A 81 4.02 -11.78 7.15
CA SER A 81 5.28 -11.44 6.48
C SER A 81 6.18 -10.58 7.36
N PRO A 82 7.49 -10.91 7.48
CA PRO A 82 8.44 -10.08 8.22
C PRO A 82 8.64 -8.68 7.62
N LEU A 83 8.21 -8.44 6.38
CA LEU A 83 8.20 -7.10 5.80
C LEU A 83 7.27 -6.13 6.55
N LEU A 84 6.17 -6.65 7.12
CA LEU A 84 5.19 -5.84 7.84
C LEU A 84 5.68 -5.34 9.21
N GLU A 85 6.85 -5.79 9.66
CA GLU A 85 7.49 -5.33 10.89
C GLU A 85 8.42 -4.12 10.67
N ILE A 86 8.58 -3.68 9.42
CA ILE A 86 9.55 -2.64 9.06
C ILE A 86 8.95 -1.23 9.13
N PRO A 87 7.82 -0.93 8.45
CA PRO A 87 7.25 0.40 8.48
C PRO A 87 6.48 0.68 9.78
N ASP A 88 6.30 1.95 10.10
CA ASP A 88 5.48 2.36 11.25
C ASP A 88 4.00 2.08 11.02
N VAL A 89 3.54 2.22 9.78
CA VAL A 89 2.15 1.99 9.38
C VAL A 89 2.13 1.01 8.22
N ASN A 90 1.41 -0.09 8.37
CA ASN A 90 1.17 -1.00 7.26
C ASN A 90 0.00 -0.52 6.41
N SER A 91 0.10 -0.72 5.10
CA SER A 91 -1.02 -0.52 4.20
C SER A 91 -1.06 -1.58 3.11
N TYR A 92 -2.26 -1.82 2.60
CA TYR A 92 -2.50 -2.80 1.55
C TYR A 92 -3.27 -2.17 0.39
N ASN A 93 -2.95 -2.61 -0.80
CA ASN A 93 -3.72 -2.37 -2.01
C ASN A 93 -4.79 -3.45 -2.09
N LEU A 94 -6.02 -3.13 -1.64
CA LEU A 94 -7.13 -4.07 -1.58
C LEU A 94 -8.22 -3.65 -2.55
N TYR A 95 -8.53 -4.53 -3.48
CA TYR A 95 -9.55 -4.31 -4.52
C TYR A 95 -10.63 -5.38 -4.49
N PHE A 96 -10.98 -5.88 -3.29
CA PHE A 96 -12.11 -6.79 -3.12
C PHE A 96 -13.39 -6.11 -3.58
N GLY A 97 -14.14 -6.79 -4.43
CA GLY A 97 -15.31 -6.20 -5.09
C GLY A 97 -15.01 -5.46 -6.39
N TRP A 98 -13.75 -5.39 -6.82
CA TRP A 98 -13.38 -4.83 -8.13
C TRP A 98 -12.50 -5.80 -8.93
N TYR A 99 -11.20 -5.85 -8.71
CA TYR A 99 -10.32 -6.78 -9.43
C TYR A 99 -10.47 -8.22 -8.94
N LEU A 100 -10.84 -8.43 -7.69
CA LEU A 100 -10.96 -9.76 -7.09
C LEU A 100 -12.08 -9.79 -6.04
N GLY A 101 -12.52 -11.00 -5.72
CA GLY A 101 -13.44 -11.28 -4.61
C GLY A 101 -14.70 -10.43 -4.56
N GLU A 102 -15.28 -10.34 -3.38
CA GLU A 102 -16.50 -9.58 -3.08
C GLU A 102 -16.20 -8.47 -2.07
N LEU A 103 -17.08 -7.48 -1.99
CA LEU A 103 -16.87 -6.27 -1.16
C LEU A 103 -16.75 -6.57 0.34
N ASP A 104 -17.51 -7.53 0.86
CA ASP A 104 -17.51 -7.95 2.26
C ASP A 104 -16.20 -8.58 2.71
N GLN A 105 -15.37 -9.04 1.79
CA GLN A 105 -14.04 -9.58 2.11
C GLN A 105 -13.07 -8.51 2.65
N ASN A 106 -13.37 -7.22 2.48
CA ASN A 106 -12.61 -6.17 3.15
C ASN A 106 -12.76 -6.26 4.67
N ASP A 107 -13.98 -6.48 5.16
CA ASP A 107 -14.26 -6.62 6.59
C ASP A 107 -13.51 -7.83 7.14
N ASP A 108 -13.65 -8.99 6.49
CA ASP A 108 -12.96 -10.23 6.87
C ASP A 108 -11.43 -10.06 6.96
N PHE A 109 -10.85 -9.32 6.01
CA PHE A 109 -9.42 -9.05 5.99
C PHE A 109 -8.98 -8.21 7.19
N PHE A 110 -9.65 -7.08 7.45
CA PHE A 110 -9.30 -6.21 8.56
C PHE A 110 -9.61 -6.83 9.91
N ASP A 111 -10.72 -7.52 10.07
CA ASP A 111 -11.06 -8.23 11.30
C ASP A 111 -10.03 -9.30 11.63
N THR A 112 -9.61 -10.08 10.63
CA THR A 112 -8.54 -11.08 10.77
C THR A 112 -7.21 -10.43 11.18
N TYR A 113 -6.85 -9.33 10.52
CA TYR A 113 -5.62 -8.62 10.81
C TYR A 113 -5.62 -8.05 12.24
N HIS A 114 -6.68 -7.35 12.64
CA HIS A 114 -6.80 -6.74 13.96
C HIS A 114 -6.89 -7.79 15.09
N ALA A 115 -7.58 -8.90 14.84
CA ALA A 115 -7.64 -10.00 15.81
C ALA A 115 -6.24 -10.56 16.10
N LYS A 116 -5.38 -10.63 15.08
CA LYS A 116 -4.03 -11.19 15.21
C LYS A 116 -2.99 -10.15 15.67
N TYR A 117 -3.12 -8.92 15.23
CA TYR A 117 -2.17 -7.83 15.45
C TYR A 117 -2.87 -6.55 15.95
N PRO A 118 -3.47 -6.58 17.15
CA PRO A 118 -4.29 -5.47 17.67
C PRO A 118 -3.52 -4.16 17.84
N ASP A 119 -2.21 -4.21 18.01
CA ASP A 119 -1.36 -3.05 18.24
C ASP A 119 -0.68 -2.52 16.96
N ARG A 120 -0.93 -3.14 15.80
CA ARG A 120 -0.35 -2.69 14.53
C ARG A 120 -1.31 -1.79 13.77
N CYS A 121 -0.83 -0.60 13.39
CA CYS A 121 -1.55 0.26 12.46
C CYS A 121 -1.63 -0.36 11.07
N ILE A 122 -2.82 -0.30 10.48
CA ILE A 122 -3.07 -0.75 9.12
C ILE A 122 -4.04 0.20 8.42
N GLY A 123 -3.92 0.33 7.09
CA GLY A 123 -4.83 1.09 6.26
C GLY A 123 -4.87 0.60 4.82
N PHE A 124 -5.72 1.23 4.04
CA PHE A 124 -5.69 1.12 2.60
C PHE A 124 -4.65 2.08 2.02
N SER A 125 -3.77 1.58 1.15
CA SER A 125 -2.96 2.43 0.27
C SER A 125 -3.62 2.62 -1.08
N GLU A 126 -4.33 1.60 -1.57
CA GLU A 126 -5.15 1.68 -2.76
C GLU A 126 -6.45 0.88 -2.56
N TYR A 127 -7.56 1.46 -2.99
CA TYR A 127 -8.87 0.83 -3.08
C TYR A 127 -9.73 1.60 -4.09
N GLY A 128 -10.79 1.00 -4.58
CA GLY A 128 -11.70 1.67 -5.50
C GLY A 128 -12.20 0.77 -6.62
N ALA A 129 -13.08 1.34 -7.43
CA ALA A 129 -13.57 0.79 -8.67
C ALA A 129 -13.43 1.84 -9.78
N ASP A 130 -12.95 1.43 -10.94
CA ASP A 130 -12.87 2.34 -12.10
C ASP A 130 -14.26 2.69 -12.60
N ALA A 131 -14.44 3.94 -13.06
CA ALA A 131 -15.68 4.39 -13.65
C ALA A 131 -15.44 5.23 -14.92
N ASN A 132 -16.36 5.10 -15.85
CA ASN A 132 -16.41 5.92 -17.05
C ASN A 132 -17.72 6.73 -17.02
N PRO A 133 -17.66 8.08 -17.02
CA PRO A 133 -18.83 8.94 -16.93
C PRO A 133 -19.85 8.74 -18.08
N ALA A 134 -19.43 8.15 -19.19
CA ALA A 134 -20.32 7.82 -20.30
C ALA A 134 -21.17 6.56 -20.08
N TYR A 135 -20.83 5.76 -19.07
CA TYR A 135 -21.53 4.51 -18.78
C TYR A 135 -22.55 4.73 -17.66
N GLN A 136 -23.76 4.23 -17.87
CA GLN A 136 -24.87 4.35 -16.94
C GLN A 136 -25.53 2.99 -16.75
N SER A 137 -25.91 2.63 -15.53
CA SER A 137 -26.65 1.42 -15.22
C SER A 137 -27.74 1.71 -14.19
N ALA A 138 -28.95 1.15 -14.42
CA ALA A 138 -30.01 1.11 -13.42
C ALA A 138 -29.77 -0.01 -12.39
N HIS A 139 -28.90 -0.97 -12.70
CA HIS A 139 -28.54 -2.09 -11.87
C HIS A 139 -27.01 -2.20 -11.88
N PRO A 140 -26.31 -1.36 -11.11
CA PRO A 140 -24.84 -1.33 -11.11
C PRO A 140 -24.29 -2.64 -10.56
N GLU A 141 -23.31 -3.20 -11.26
CA GLU A 141 -22.65 -4.44 -10.89
C GLU A 141 -21.14 -4.38 -11.13
N LYS A 142 -20.42 -5.25 -10.42
CA LYS A 142 -18.97 -5.35 -10.53
C LYS A 142 -18.52 -5.51 -11.97
N GLY A 143 -17.62 -4.64 -12.41
CA GLY A 143 -17.02 -4.66 -13.76
C GLY A 143 -17.82 -3.94 -14.83
N ASP A 144 -18.90 -3.24 -14.49
CA ASP A 144 -19.70 -2.47 -15.43
C ASP A 144 -19.10 -1.07 -15.76
N TYR A 145 -18.08 -0.66 -15.02
CA TYR A 145 -17.40 0.62 -15.17
C TYR A 145 -18.32 1.83 -15.03
N THR A 146 -19.40 1.73 -14.25
CA THR A 146 -20.31 2.86 -14.01
C THR A 146 -19.93 3.65 -12.77
N GLU A 147 -20.19 4.96 -12.77
CA GLU A 147 -20.10 5.78 -11.55
C GLU A 147 -21.07 5.29 -10.47
N SER A 148 -22.20 4.70 -10.88
CA SER A 148 -23.17 4.12 -9.94
C SER A 148 -22.56 2.95 -9.16
N TYR A 149 -21.81 2.05 -9.81
CA TYR A 149 -21.10 0.97 -9.10
C TYR A 149 -19.98 1.52 -8.22
N GLN A 150 -19.23 2.52 -8.70
CA GLN A 150 -18.21 3.18 -7.89
C GLN A 150 -18.81 3.78 -6.60
N CYS A 151 -20.00 4.37 -6.66
CA CYS A 151 -20.72 4.85 -5.48
C CYS A 151 -21.08 3.70 -4.53
N VAL A 152 -21.57 2.57 -5.05
CA VAL A 152 -21.86 1.37 -4.24
C VAL A 152 -20.59 0.87 -3.54
N TYR A 153 -19.51 0.73 -4.30
CA TYR A 153 -18.21 0.31 -3.79
C TYR A 153 -17.73 1.22 -2.65
N LEU A 154 -17.68 2.53 -2.90
CA LEU A 154 -17.18 3.50 -1.92
C LEU A 154 -18.07 3.60 -0.68
N SER A 155 -19.40 3.46 -0.83
CA SER A 155 -20.32 3.51 0.31
C SER A 155 -20.10 2.35 1.29
N LEU A 156 -19.75 1.17 0.79
CA LEU A 156 -19.48 0.00 1.63
C LEU A 156 -18.13 0.06 2.34
N ILE A 157 -17.12 0.72 1.72
CA ILE A 157 -15.82 0.92 2.34
C ILE A 157 -15.85 1.97 3.47
N HIS A 158 -16.72 2.99 3.34
CA HIS A 158 -16.77 4.14 4.25
C HIS A 158 -17.84 4.06 5.34
N ILE A 159 -18.62 3.00 5.38
CA ILE A 159 -19.59 2.73 6.43
C ILE A 159 -19.00 1.71 7.40
#